data_bca03c6aa691d48387b617482e984ef6
#
_entry.id   bca03c6aa691d48387b617482e984ef6
#
_cell.length_a   1.000
_cell.length_b   1.000
_cell.length_c   1.000
_cell.angle_alpha   90.00
_cell.angle_beta   90.00
_cell.angle_gamma   90.00
#
_symmetry.space_group_name_H-M   'P 1'
#
loop_
_entity.id
_entity.type
_entity.pdbx_description
1 polymer ?
#
loop_
_entity_poly.entity_id
_entity_poly.type
_entity_poly.pdbx_seq_one_letter_code
_entity_poly.pdbx_strand_id
1 'polypeptide(L)'
;MNISGNWEKRRIETFEHLGSIGRSAFARSISNKAVEFILGLFPLLERLVGVPRFSDYPFSLGVASGDPLPDGVVLWTRLAPEPLAEDGRGGMPSGRVFVRWEVADDEGFRRVVRRGMESAGPEMAHSVHVEVGGLQPNRHYFYRFKAGSEISPVGRTKTVPAPGGAVAQMRFAFASCQMYEHGYYTAYGHMSEEDLDLVVHLGDYIYEYGINEYIASSGNVRRHDGPKIFTLPQYRNRYALYRSASNLRAAHAAFPWVVTWDDHEVENNYADGIPGGTGSVDEFLRRRAAAYQAYYEHMPLRRSSVPQGPDMLLRRRITYGNLAEFNVLDTRQYRNDQAAGGGLDPPNPEQRDPSRTITGKAQERWLFEGLGRSRSRWNVLAQQVFFAQRDLRSGPNEVFSMDAWDGYLGSRNRILGFITERGIRNPVVISGDVHNNWVANLKADFDDPDSLTVGTEFVGTSITSGGDGADTNRRAQGIIAENPHIQFFNGQRGYVRCVLTPESFRADYRVLPFVSRRGAPIHTRASFEVSDGQPGAQQVGGEPIPAIPGVDRIPAAIELDGERIEAQQRANRES
;
A
#
# COMPACT_ATOMS: atom_id res chain seq x y z
N MET A 1 18.67 11.55 32.73
CA MET A 1 19.64 12.17 31.78
C MET A 1 19.06 11.93 30.40
N ASN A 2 18.75 13.00 29.72
CA ASN A 2 17.88 13.04 28.53
C ASN A 2 18.63 12.54 27.29
N ILE A 3 18.48 11.27 26.89
CA ILE A 3 19.11 10.67 25.70
C ILE A 3 18.22 10.81 24.46
N SER A 4 16.92 11.09 24.61
CA SER A 4 15.95 11.18 23.51
C SER A 4 16.10 12.41 22.59
N GLY A 5 16.58 13.54 23.09
CA GLY A 5 16.67 14.78 22.30
C GLY A 5 17.77 14.82 21.22
N ASN A 6 18.73 13.90 21.25
CA ASN A 6 19.88 13.94 20.33
C ASN A 6 19.69 13.09 19.06
N TRP A 7 18.72 12.17 19.05
CA TRP A 7 18.43 11.32 17.90
C TRP A 7 17.52 12.01 16.88
N GLU A 8 16.53 12.78 17.34
CA GLU A 8 15.66 13.54 16.44
C GLU A 8 16.43 14.59 15.64
N LYS A 9 17.40 15.29 16.27
CA LYS A 9 18.21 16.31 15.60
C LYS A 9 19.11 15.69 14.51
N ARG A 10 19.73 14.56 14.76
CA ARG A 10 20.55 13.85 13.76
C ARG A 10 19.69 13.27 12.63
N ARG A 11 18.50 12.79 12.94
CA ARG A 11 17.54 12.25 11.97
C ARG A 11 17.12 13.33 10.95
N ILE A 12 16.84 14.54 11.42
CA ILE A 12 16.40 15.66 10.56
C ILE A 12 17.54 16.18 9.68
N GLU A 13 18.72 16.39 10.24
CA GLU A 13 19.87 16.93 9.53
C GLU A 13 20.37 15.98 8.42
N THR A 14 20.32 14.67 8.62
CA THR A 14 20.75 13.69 7.62
C THR A 14 19.79 13.61 6.43
N PHE A 15 18.48 13.67 6.67
CA PHE A 15 17.48 13.64 5.58
C PHE A 15 17.39 14.95 4.79
N GLU A 16 17.57 16.09 5.42
CA GLU A 16 17.59 17.39 4.72
C GLU A 16 18.84 17.54 3.83
N HIS A 17 19.98 17.03 4.26
CA HIS A 17 21.23 17.10 3.50
C HIS A 17 21.22 16.18 2.25
N LEU A 18 20.62 15.00 2.34
CA LEU A 18 20.45 14.07 1.21
C LEU A 18 19.41 14.55 0.19
N GLY A 19 18.37 15.25 0.63
CA GLY A 19 17.37 15.84 -0.27
C GLY A 19 17.89 17.00 -1.15
N SER A 20 18.97 17.67 -0.74
CA SER A 20 19.57 18.78 -1.48
C SER A 20 20.65 18.36 -2.49
N ILE A 21 21.29 17.23 -2.29
CA ILE A 21 22.38 16.75 -3.16
C ILE A 21 21.85 15.98 -4.39
N GLY A 22 20.61 15.48 -4.36
CA GLY A 22 20.01 14.64 -5.41
C GLY A 22 19.53 15.38 -6.66
N ARG A 23 19.60 16.69 -6.76
CA ARG A 23 19.05 17.46 -7.87
C ARG A 23 20.04 18.12 -8.83
N SER A 24 21.33 17.92 -8.71
CA SER A 24 22.28 18.55 -9.62
C SER A 24 23.24 17.57 -10.29
N ALA A 25 23.20 17.54 -11.59
CA ALA A 25 24.30 17.32 -12.52
C ALA A 25 24.81 15.91 -12.83
N PHE A 26 24.46 14.82 -12.13
CA PHE A 26 25.07 13.52 -12.48
C PHE A 26 24.23 12.64 -13.43
N ALA A 27 22.95 12.95 -13.64
CA ALA A 27 22.03 12.16 -14.47
C ALA A 27 21.89 12.62 -15.93
N ARG A 28 22.60 13.63 -16.38
CA ARG A 28 22.40 14.24 -17.71
C ARG A 28 23.57 14.11 -18.69
N SER A 29 24.44 13.16 -18.59
CA SER A 29 25.45 13.01 -19.64
C SER A 29 26.11 11.63 -19.71
N ILE A 30 25.32 10.55 -19.76
CA ILE A 30 25.79 9.36 -20.44
C ILE A 30 25.13 9.38 -21.81
N SER A 31 25.90 9.74 -22.85
CA SER A 31 25.40 9.76 -24.22
C SER A 31 24.94 8.37 -24.63
N ASN A 32 23.94 8.24 -25.51
CA ASN A 32 23.51 6.96 -26.09
C ASN A 32 24.68 6.13 -26.60
N LYS A 33 25.77 6.77 -27.03
CA LYS A 33 27.02 6.11 -27.43
C LYS A 33 27.76 5.40 -26.30
N ALA A 34 27.71 5.92 -25.07
CA ALA A 34 28.32 5.26 -23.90
C ALA A 34 27.52 4.03 -23.48
N VAL A 35 26.20 4.12 -23.57
CA VAL A 35 25.31 2.96 -23.35
C VAL A 35 25.52 1.90 -24.43
N GLU A 36 25.64 2.27 -25.69
CA GLU A 36 25.96 1.34 -26.81
C GLU A 36 27.36 0.74 -26.67
N PHE A 37 28.34 1.50 -26.22
CA PHE A 37 29.68 1.00 -25.95
C PHE A 37 29.70 -0.02 -24.80
N ILE A 38 29.02 0.25 -23.72
CA ILE A 38 28.84 -0.70 -22.61
C ILE A 38 28.09 -1.95 -23.08
N LEU A 39 27.05 -1.79 -23.89
CA LEU A 39 26.31 -2.91 -24.48
C LEU A 39 27.15 -3.70 -25.48
N GLY A 40 28.09 -3.08 -26.16
CA GLY A 40 29.06 -3.76 -27.07
C GLY A 40 30.11 -4.59 -26.34
N LEU A 41 30.39 -4.30 -25.07
CA LEU A 41 31.27 -5.10 -24.19
C LEU A 41 30.58 -6.36 -23.62
N PHE A 42 29.30 -6.51 -23.82
CA PHE A 42 28.45 -7.56 -23.26
C PHE A 42 28.91 -9.00 -23.56
N PRO A 43 29.21 -9.37 -24.81
CA PRO A 43 29.69 -10.73 -25.10
C PRO A 43 31.02 -11.04 -24.40
N LEU A 44 31.81 -10.01 -24.09
CA LEU A 44 33.06 -10.14 -23.35
C LEU A 44 32.81 -10.34 -21.84
N LEU A 45 31.89 -9.60 -21.24
CA LEU A 45 31.51 -9.74 -19.84
C LEU A 45 30.84 -11.09 -19.56
N GLU A 46 29.93 -11.55 -20.42
CA GLU A 46 29.34 -12.89 -20.32
C GLU A 46 30.38 -14.01 -20.46
N ARG A 47 31.40 -13.81 -21.28
CA ARG A 47 32.52 -14.77 -21.38
C ARG A 47 33.42 -14.77 -20.15
N LEU A 48 33.56 -13.63 -19.46
CA LEU A 48 34.40 -13.49 -18.28
C LEU A 48 33.70 -13.95 -16.99
N VAL A 49 32.39 -13.75 -16.89
CA VAL A 49 31.59 -14.05 -15.66
C VAL A 49 30.87 -15.40 -15.79
N GLY A 50 30.76 -15.96 -17.00
CA GLY A 50 29.97 -17.15 -17.30
C GLY A 50 28.47 -16.84 -17.45
N VAL A 51 27.78 -17.63 -18.25
CA VAL A 51 26.30 -17.56 -18.35
C VAL A 51 25.72 -18.15 -17.07
N PRO A 52 24.90 -17.41 -16.31
CA PRO A 52 24.32 -17.94 -15.09
C PRO A 52 23.44 -19.17 -15.41
N ARG A 53 23.64 -20.23 -14.64
CA ARG A 53 22.79 -21.42 -14.68
C ARG A 53 21.92 -21.42 -13.43
N PHE A 54 20.64 -21.64 -13.60
CA PHE A 54 19.66 -21.70 -12.52
C PHE A 54 19.19 -23.14 -12.31
N SER A 55 18.82 -23.50 -11.09
CA SER A 55 18.22 -24.82 -10.76
C SER A 55 16.82 -24.97 -11.36
N ASP A 56 16.09 -23.85 -11.47
CA ASP A 56 14.75 -23.77 -12.07
C ASP A 56 14.55 -22.35 -12.64
N TYR A 57 13.35 -22.06 -13.15
CA TYR A 57 13.01 -20.76 -13.75
C TYR A 57 13.19 -19.60 -12.75
N PRO A 58 14.10 -18.64 -13.01
CA PRO A 58 14.50 -17.66 -12.00
C PRO A 58 13.49 -16.52 -11.78
N PHE A 59 12.60 -16.24 -12.74
CA PHE A 59 11.59 -15.17 -12.60
C PHE A 59 10.28 -15.65 -11.99
N SER A 60 10.35 -16.62 -11.07
CA SER A 60 9.20 -17.29 -10.43
C SER A 60 8.24 -16.33 -9.71
N LEU A 61 8.74 -15.20 -9.20
CA LEU A 61 7.97 -14.17 -8.51
C LEU A 61 7.40 -13.09 -9.46
N GLY A 62 7.60 -13.26 -10.78
CA GLY A 62 7.07 -12.38 -11.80
C GLY A 62 7.80 -11.04 -11.91
N VAL A 63 7.10 -10.08 -12.47
CA VAL A 63 7.57 -8.71 -12.71
C VAL A 63 6.59 -7.70 -12.11
N ALA A 64 7.08 -6.49 -11.84
CA ALA A 64 6.24 -5.38 -11.38
C ALA A 64 6.80 -4.05 -11.89
N SER A 65 5.97 -3.02 -11.94
CA SER A 65 6.40 -1.64 -12.10
C SER A 65 5.74 -0.74 -11.06
N GLY A 66 6.35 0.40 -10.76
CA GLY A 66 5.79 1.31 -9.77
C GLY A 66 6.36 2.72 -9.85
N ASP A 67 5.87 3.56 -8.93
CA ASP A 67 6.29 4.95 -8.76
C ASP A 67 6.42 5.70 -10.11
N PRO A 68 5.34 5.75 -10.92
CA PRO A 68 5.40 6.34 -12.25
C PRO A 68 5.63 7.85 -12.18
N LEU A 69 6.51 8.33 -13.06
CA LEU A 69 6.78 9.74 -13.32
C LEU A 69 6.38 10.09 -14.77
N PRO A 70 6.34 11.37 -15.14
CA PRO A 70 6.04 11.78 -16.52
C PRO A 70 7.02 11.22 -17.55
N ASP A 71 8.25 11.02 -17.14
CA ASP A 71 9.33 10.57 -18.02
C ASP A 71 9.96 9.23 -17.59
N GLY A 72 9.36 8.53 -16.63
CA GLY A 72 9.95 7.29 -16.13
C GLY A 72 9.08 6.47 -15.19
N VAL A 73 9.56 5.27 -14.92
CA VAL A 73 8.95 4.30 -13.99
C VAL A 73 10.03 3.50 -13.29
N VAL A 74 9.69 2.86 -12.17
CA VAL A 74 10.50 1.77 -11.61
C VAL A 74 10.03 0.45 -12.21
N LEU A 75 10.96 -0.37 -12.68
CA LEU A 75 10.72 -1.76 -13.04
C LEU A 75 11.36 -2.67 -12.00
N TRP A 76 10.67 -3.73 -11.66
CA TRP A 76 11.08 -4.66 -10.63
C TRP A 76 10.96 -6.12 -11.08
N THR A 77 11.92 -6.93 -10.67
CA THR A 77 11.87 -8.38 -10.61
C THR A 77 12.79 -8.89 -9.51
N ARG A 78 12.69 -10.17 -9.16
CA ARG A 78 13.62 -10.86 -8.27
C ARG A 78 13.96 -12.22 -8.87
N LEU A 79 15.24 -12.56 -8.90
CA LEU A 79 15.68 -13.89 -9.27
C LEU A 79 15.51 -14.84 -8.07
N ALA A 80 14.66 -15.85 -8.22
CA ALA A 80 14.35 -16.82 -7.18
C ALA A 80 13.92 -18.16 -7.78
N PRO A 81 14.86 -18.98 -8.30
CA PRO A 81 14.52 -20.30 -8.85
C PRO A 81 13.88 -21.23 -7.80
N GLU A 82 14.19 -21.06 -6.52
CA GLU A 82 13.60 -21.75 -5.38
C GLU A 82 13.07 -20.72 -4.38
N PRO A 83 11.92 -20.06 -4.65
CA PRO A 83 11.50 -18.84 -3.96
C PRO A 83 11.32 -18.98 -2.44
N LEU A 84 11.12 -20.18 -1.91
CA LEU A 84 10.93 -20.48 -0.49
C LEU A 84 12.15 -21.18 0.14
N ALA A 85 13.34 -21.08 -0.47
CA ALA A 85 14.57 -21.61 0.14
C ALA A 85 14.79 -21.00 1.55
N GLU A 86 15.12 -21.84 2.53
CA GLU A 86 15.15 -21.47 3.97
C GLU A 86 16.04 -20.26 4.28
N ASP A 87 17.12 -20.06 3.52
CA ASP A 87 18.04 -18.94 3.68
C ASP A 87 17.48 -17.58 3.17
N GLY A 88 16.28 -17.57 2.61
CA GLY A 88 15.64 -16.38 2.04
C GLY A 88 16.28 -15.86 0.76
N ARG A 89 17.22 -16.60 0.15
CA ARG A 89 17.92 -16.19 -1.08
C ARG A 89 17.28 -16.70 -2.37
N GLY A 90 16.22 -17.50 -2.24
CA GLY A 90 15.47 -17.99 -3.39
C GLY A 90 16.21 -19.00 -4.24
N GLY A 91 17.14 -19.79 -3.69
CA GLY A 91 17.96 -20.75 -4.41
C GLY A 91 19.06 -20.12 -5.28
N MET A 92 19.35 -18.83 -5.08
CA MET A 92 20.38 -18.11 -5.82
C MET A 92 21.78 -18.30 -5.21
N PRO A 93 22.84 -18.34 -6.04
CA PRO A 93 24.22 -18.42 -5.56
C PRO A 93 24.63 -17.14 -4.81
N SER A 94 25.75 -17.19 -4.10
CA SER A 94 26.32 -16.03 -3.39
C SER A 94 26.90 -14.95 -4.31
N GLY A 95 27.04 -15.23 -5.61
CA GLY A 95 27.57 -14.29 -6.60
C GLY A 95 26.52 -13.34 -7.16
N ARG A 96 26.98 -12.25 -7.77
CA ARG A 96 26.11 -11.32 -8.51
C ARG A 96 25.72 -11.89 -9.86
N VAL A 97 24.51 -11.60 -10.30
CA VAL A 97 23.98 -11.97 -11.63
C VAL A 97 23.60 -10.70 -12.36
N PHE A 98 24.03 -10.59 -13.62
CA PHE A 98 23.60 -9.48 -14.48
C PHE A 98 22.27 -9.80 -15.14
N VAL A 99 21.33 -8.86 -14.99
CA VAL A 99 19.97 -8.94 -15.53
C VAL A 99 19.80 -7.83 -16.56
N ARG A 100 19.54 -8.20 -17.81
CA ARG A 100 19.17 -7.26 -18.87
C ARG A 100 17.70 -6.90 -18.73
N TRP A 101 17.36 -5.68 -19.11
CA TRP A 101 15.98 -5.23 -19.18
C TRP A 101 15.73 -4.48 -20.48
N GLU A 102 14.50 -4.59 -20.96
CA GLU A 102 14.02 -3.91 -22.15
C GLU A 102 12.66 -3.27 -21.88
N VAL A 103 12.45 -2.07 -22.45
CA VAL A 103 11.17 -1.37 -22.51
C VAL A 103 10.83 -1.11 -23.97
N ALA A 104 9.61 -1.44 -24.37
CA ALA A 104 9.14 -1.33 -25.76
C ALA A 104 7.79 -0.59 -25.83
N ASP A 105 7.49 -0.04 -27.01
CA ASP A 105 6.19 0.55 -27.32
C ASP A 105 5.13 -0.52 -27.63
N ASP A 106 5.54 -1.76 -27.91
CA ASP A 106 4.65 -2.86 -28.29
C ASP A 106 5.02 -4.13 -27.53
N GLU A 107 4.00 -4.94 -27.23
CA GLU A 107 4.12 -6.19 -26.47
C GLU A 107 5.06 -7.23 -27.13
N GLY A 108 5.16 -7.20 -28.45
CA GLY A 108 6.05 -8.08 -29.21
C GLY A 108 7.52 -7.63 -29.23
N PHE A 109 7.87 -6.51 -28.57
CA PHE A 109 9.23 -5.95 -28.51
C PHE A 109 9.88 -5.70 -29.87
N ARG A 110 9.08 -5.37 -30.89
CA ARG A 110 9.59 -5.00 -32.23
C ARG A 110 10.22 -3.60 -32.19
N ARG A 111 9.77 -2.75 -31.27
CA ARG A 111 10.28 -1.40 -31.09
C ARG A 111 10.70 -1.14 -29.65
N VAL A 112 11.90 -1.59 -29.31
CA VAL A 112 12.52 -1.34 -28.00
C VAL A 112 12.95 0.13 -27.92
N VAL A 113 12.42 0.88 -26.95
CA VAL A 113 12.69 2.32 -26.73
C VAL A 113 13.76 2.56 -25.68
N ARG A 114 13.91 1.66 -24.70
CA ARG A 114 14.96 1.69 -23.67
C ARG A 114 15.42 0.28 -23.37
N ARG A 115 16.68 0.13 -23.03
CA ARG A 115 17.28 -1.12 -22.56
C ARG A 115 18.49 -0.84 -21.70
N GLY A 116 18.83 -1.77 -20.87
CA GLY A 116 20.00 -1.68 -20.00
C GLY A 116 20.25 -2.97 -19.25
N MET A 117 21.03 -2.84 -18.20
CA MET A 117 21.43 -3.94 -17.36
C MET A 117 21.56 -3.49 -15.91
N GLU A 118 21.14 -4.35 -14.98
CA GLU A 118 21.34 -4.19 -13.55
C GLU A 118 22.06 -5.41 -12.97
N SER A 119 22.75 -5.18 -11.85
CA SER A 119 23.45 -6.23 -11.11
C SER A 119 22.58 -6.66 -9.93
N ALA A 120 22.05 -7.86 -9.98
CA ALA A 120 21.33 -8.50 -8.88
C ALA A 120 22.31 -9.19 -7.93
N GLY A 121 22.36 -8.80 -6.68
CA GLY A 121 23.29 -9.33 -5.68
C GLY A 121 22.59 -9.97 -4.47
N PRO A 122 23.31 -10.83 -3.75
CA PRO A 122 22.77 -11.56 -2.59
C PRO A 122 22.38 -10.65 -1.42
N GLU A 123 23.00 -9.47 -1.31
CA GLU A 123 22.70 -8.48 -0.27
C GLU A 123 21.25 -7.96 -0.35
N MET A 124 20.66 -7.95 -1.56
CA MET A 124 19.27 -7.57 -1.83
C MET A 124 18.45 -8.74 -2.33
N ALA A 125 18.76 -9.96 -1.89
CA ALA A 125 18.09 -11.20 -2.30
C ALA A 125 17.91 -11.35 -3.82
N HIS A 126 18.88 -10.85 -4.60
CA HIS A 126 18.86 -10.81 -6.07
C HIS A 126 17.61 -10.10 -6.66
N SER A 127 17.05 -9.13 -5.94
CA SER A 127 16.05 -8.21 -6.49
C SER A 127 16.70 -7.20 -7.44
N VAL A 128 15.93 -6.75 -8.41
CA VAL A 128 16.33 -5.79 -9.44
C VAL A 128 15.37 -4.61 -9.40
N HIS A 129 15.90 -3.40 -9.24
CA HIS A 129 15.17 -2.15 -9.30
C HIS A 129 15.77 -1.28 -10.39
N VAL A 130 15.01 -1.04 -11.45
CA VAL A 130 15.45 -0.22 -12.58
C VAL A 130 14.65 1.09 -12.60
N GLU A 131 15.29 2.20 -12.35
CA GLU A 131 14.68 3.51 -12.59
C GLU A 131 14.85 3.91 -14.06
N VAL A 132 13.86 3.55 -14.87
CA VAL A 132 13.85 3.90 -16.30
C VAL A 132 13.46 5.36 -16.47
N GLY A 133 14.25 6.13 -17.21
CA GLY A 133 13.99 7.51 -17.56
C GLY A 133 13.95 7.77 -19.05
N GLY A 134 13.54 8.99 -19.45
CA GLY A 134 13.46 9.45 -20.82
C GLY A 134 12.34 8.81 -21.65
N LEU A 135 11.28 8.37 -20.99
CA LEU A 135 10.03 7.91 -21.61
C LEU A 135 9.13 9.12 -21.95
N GLN A 136 8.15 8.92 -22.82
CA GLN A 136 7.13 9.93 -23.11
C GLN A 136 6.05 9.93 -22.02
N PRO A 137 5.51 11.09 -21.63
CA PRO A 137 4.45 11.17 -20.61
C PRO A 137 3.12 10.61 -21.12
N ASN A 138 2.29 10.16 -20.18
CA ASN A 138 0.95 9.61 -20.41
C ASN A 138 0.90 8.49 -21.47
N ARG A 139 1.86 7.57 -21.39
CA ARG A 139 2.01 6.52 -22.40
C ARG A 139 2.20 5.15 -21.77
N HIS A 140 1.56 4.13 -22.36
CA HIS A 140 1.79 2.73 -22.02
C HIS A 140 3.08 2.24 -22.64
N TYR A 141 3.75 1.34 -21.92
CA TYR A 141 4.94 0.61 -22.35
C TYR A 141 4.86 -0.83 -21.87
N PHE A 142 5.61 -1.70 -22.57
CA PHE A 142 5.82 -3.09 -22.18
C PHE A 142 7.26 -3.27 -21.76
N TYR A 143 7.50 -4.15 -20.78
CA TYR A 143 8.84 -4.39 -20.27
C TYR A 143 9.06 -5.86 -19.96
N ARG A 144 10.32 -6.29 -20.01
CA ARG A 144 10.76 -7.64 -19.64
C ARG A 144 12.19 -7.62 -19.16
N PHE A 145 12.57 -8.71 -18.48
CA PHE A 145 13.92 -8.96 -18.01
C PHE A 145 14.48 -10.23 -18.65
N LYS A 146 15.82 -10.31 -18.68
CA LYS A 146 16.54 -11.49 -19.19
C LYS A 146 17.77 -11.75 -18.32
N ALA A 147 17.92 -12.98 -17.83
CA ALA A 147 19.08 -13.47 -17.10
C ALA A 147 19.58 -14.77 -17.76
N GLY A 148 20.79 -14.75 -18.31
CA GLY A 148 21.27 -15.86 -19.15
C GLY A 148 20.36 -16.12 -20.34
N SER A 149 19.84 -17.35 -20.47
CA SER A 149 18.86 -17.76 -21.48
C SER A 149 17.42 -17.44 -21.09
N GLU A 150 17.16 -17.23 -19.79
CA GLU A 150 15.81 -17.10 -19.27
C GLU A 150 15.24 -15.70 -19.50
N ILE A 151 13.95 -15.64 -19.88
CA ILE A 151 13.21 -14.40 -20.12
C ILE A 151 12.02 -14.36 -19.16
N SER A 152 11.80 -13.22 -18.52
CA SER A 152 10.65 -12.99 -17.63
C SER A 152 9.32 -12.94 -18.39
N PRO A 153 8.18 -13.03 -17.69
CA PRO A 153 6.91 -12.57 -18.24
C PRO A 153 7.02 -11.12 -18.73
N VAL A 154 6.17 -10.76 -19.69
CA VAL A 154 6.01 -9.36 -20.11
C VAL A 154 5.14 -8.63 -19.10
N GLY A 155 5.61 -7.48 -18.63
CA GLY A 155 4.81 -6.54 -17.86
C GLY A 155 4.38 -5.34 -18.70
N ARG A 156 3.24 -4.75 -18.37
CA ARG A 156 2.76 -3.48 -18.92
C ARG A 156 2.89 -2.40 -17.84
N THR A 157 3.26 -1.20 -18.23
CA THR A 157 3.37 -0.04 -17.34
C THR A 157 2.87 1.22 -18.04
N LYS A 158 2.68 2.29 -17.28
CA LYS A 158 2.26 3.59 -17.80
C LYS A 158 3.01 4.72 -17.09
N THR A 159 3.50 5.70 -17.86
CA THR A 159 3.99 6.97 -17.32
C THR A 159 2.80 7.87 -16.99
N VAL A 160 2.94 8.72 -15.99
CA VAL A 160 1.91 9.73 -15.69
C VAL A 160 1.97 10.89 -16.69
N PRO A 161 0.88 11.67 -16.86
CA PRO A 161 0.90 12.91 -17.64
C PRO A 161 1.90 13.93 -17.08
N ALA A 162 2.39 14.82 -17.94
CA ALA A 162 3.27 15.90 -17.52
C ALA A 162 2.58 16.83 -16.48
N PRO A 163 3.31 17.36 -15.49
CA PRO A 163 2.73 18.28 -14.50
C PRO A 163 2.02 19.46 -15.17
N GLY A 164 0.81 19.76 -14.70
CA GLY A 164 -0.04 20.80 -15.26
C GLY A 164 -0.68 20.47 -16.61
N GLY A 165 -0.33 19.34 -17.23
CA GLY A 165 -0.97 18.87 -18.47
C GLY A 165 -2.45 18.56 -18.25
N ALA A 166 -3.31 18.98 -19.18
CA ALA A 166 -4.74 18.68 -19.12
C ALA A 166 -5.00 17.17 -19.26
N VAL A 167 -5.79 16.64 -18.36
CA VAL A 167 -6.17 15.22 -18.31
C VAL A 167 -7.69 15.12 -18.25
N ALA A 168 -8.27 14.41 -19.20
CA ALA A 168 -9.72 14.20 -19.24
C ALA A 168 -10.19 13.16 -18.22
N GLN A 169 -9.40 12.14 -17.98
CA GLN A 169 -9.77 11.03 -17.09
C GLN A 169 -8.54 10.31 -16.54
N MET A 170 -8.67 9.79 -15.32
CA MET A 170 -7.77 8.82 -14.70
C MET A 170 -8.60 7.68 -14.13
N ARG A 171 -8.12 6.43 -14.27
CA ARG A 171 -8.69 5.25 -13.64
C ARG A 171 -7.65 4.59 -12.75
N PHE A 172 -7.98 4.38 -11.51
CA PHE A 172 -7.11 3.62 -10.61
C PHE A 172 -7.93 2.70 -9.72
N ALA A 173 -7.29 1.72 -9.13
CA ALA A 173 -7.87 0.93 -8.04
C ALA A 173 -7.01 1.06 -6.79
N PHE A 174 -7.65 0.96 -5.62
CA PHE A 174 -6.90 0.78 -4.38
C PHE A 174 -7.37 -0.47 -3.64
N ALA A 175 -6.42 -1.10 -2.94
CA ALA A 175 -6.59 -2.35 -2.21
C ALA A 175 -5.67 -2.40 -1.00
N SER A 176 -5.97 -3.28 -0.04
CA SER A 176 -5.15 -3.54 1.15
C SER A 176 -5.44 -4.93 1.72
N CYS A 177 -4.70 -5.34 2.74
CA CYS A 177 -5.07 -6.41 3.67
C CYS A 177 -5.31 -7.76 2.97
N GLN A 178 -4.22 -8.39 2.52
CA GLN A 178 -4.30 -9.61 1.70
C GLN A 178 -3.80 -10.87 2.43
N MET A 179 -4.31 -11.15 3.65
CA MET A 179 -3.90 -12.32 4.43
C MET A 179 -3.95 -13.60 3.59
N TYR A 180 -2.80 -14.27 3.44
CA TYR A 180 -2.65 -15.42 2.54
C TYR A 180 -3.52 -16.60 2.95
N GLU A 181 -3.60 -16.91 4.24
CA GLU A 181 -4.33 -18.06 4.75
C GLU A 181 -5.85 -17.93 4.59
N HIS A 182 -6.38 -16.69 4.60
CA HIS A 182 -7.82 -16.43 4.69
C HIS A 182 -8.57 -16.58 3.37
N GLY A 183 -7.91 -16.54 2.22
CA GLY A 183 -8.64 -16.60 0.95
C GLY A 183 -7.75 -16.69 -0.28
N TYR A 184 -8.38 -16.92 -1.43
CA TYR A 184 -7.75 -16.88 -2.74
C TYR A 184 -7.81 -15.47 -3.33
N TYR A 185 -6.77 -15.07 -4.03
CA TYR A 185 -6.62 -13.73 -4.60
C TYR A 185 -7.43 -13.53 -5.90
N THR A 186 -8.68 -13.99 -5.92
CA THR A 186 -9.57 -13.86 -7.08
C THR A 186 -9.82 -12.39 -7.45
N ALA A 187 -9.87 -11.50 -6.46
CA ALA A 187 -9.99 -10.05 -6.67
C ALA A 187 -8.90 -9.49 -7.59
N TYR A 188 -7.64 -9.90 -7.40
CA TYR A 188 -6.54 -9.47 -8.26
C TYR A 188 -6.62 -10.02 -9.68
N GLY A 189 -7.21 -11.21 -9.86
CA GLY A 189 -7.51 -11.72 -11.20
C GLY A 189 -8.45 -10.79 -11.95
N HIS A 190 -9.57 -10.41 -11.33
CA HIS A 190 -10.50 -9.43 -11.90
C HIS A 190 -9.86 -8.04 -12.08
N MET A 191 -9.07 -7.58 -11.09
CA MET A 191 -8.37 -6.29 -11.20
C MET A 191 -7.43 -6.27 -12.40
N SER A 192 -6.73 -7.37 -12.71
CA SER A 192 -5.80 -7.44 -13.84
C SER A 192 -6.47 -7.31 -15.21
N GLU A 193 -7.79 -7.53 -15.28
CA GLU A 193 -8.62 -7.40 -16.49
C GLU A 193 -9.28 -6.00 -16.62
N GLU A 194 -9.19 -5.15 -15.57
CA GLU A 194 -9.71 -3.78 -15.61
C GLU A 194 -8.83 -2.88 -16.50
N ASP A 195 -9.38 -1.75 -16.95
CA ASP A 195 -8.63 -0.71 -17.67
C ASP A 195 -8.18 0.37 -16.66
N LEU A 196 -7.03 0.14 -16.02
CA LEU A 196 -6.48 1.03 -15.00
C LEU A 196 -5.19 1.71 -15.46
N ASP A 197 -4.97 2.92 -14.97
CA ASP A 197 -3.74 3.68 -15.10
C ASP A 197 -2.74 3.36 -13.99
N LEU A 198 -3.24 2.98 -12.80
CA LEU A 198 -2.48 2.85 -11.56
C LEU A 198 -3.21 1.93 -10.58
N VAL A 199 -2.46 1.23 -9.75
CA VAL A 199 -2.97 0.56 -8.53
C VAL A 199 -2.29 1.17 -7.31
N VAL A 200 -3.07 1.48 -6.27
CA VAL A 200 -2.57 1.93 -4.97
C VAL A 200 -2.78 0.81 -3.95
N HIS A 201 -1.71 0.38 -3.27
CA HIS A 201 -1.82 -0.61 -2.20
C HIS A 201 -1.51 0.06 -0.86
N LEU A 202 -2.47 -0.01 0.05
CA LEU A 202 -2.49 0.80 1.28
C LEU A 202 -1.96 0.05 2.51
N GLY A 203 -1.27 -1.07 2.33
CA GLY A 203 -0.66 -1.82 3.42
C GLY A 203 -1.26 -3.20 3.65
N ASP A 204 -0.68 -3.95 4.60
CA ASP A 204 -0.99 -5.35 4.87
C ASP A 204 -0.81 -6.23 3.62
N TYR A 205 0.29 -5.97 2.90
CA TYR A 205 0.66 -6.78 1.75
C TYR A 205 1.09 -8.20 2.18
N ILE A 206 1.68 -8.35 3.35
CA ILE A 206 1.94 -9.62 4.03
C ILE A 206 1.42 -9.56 5.45
N TYR A 207 1.34 -10.71 6.09
CA TYR A 207 1.07 -10.85 7.53
C TYR A 207 2.18 -11.67 8.19
N GLU A 208 2.65 -11.21 9.34
CA GLU A 208 3.76 -11.81 10.08
C GLU A 208 3.40 -13.08 10.84
N TYR A 209 2.13 -13.37 10.99
CA TYR A 209 1.62 -14.51 11.76
C TYR A 209 2.13 -15.86 11.28
N GLY A 210 2.25 -16.79 12.22
CA GLY A 210 2.51 -18.20 11.94
C GLY A 210 1.31 -18.91 11.34
N ILE A 211 1.51 -20.20 11.04
CA ILE A 211 0.49 -21.08 10.49
C ILE A 211 -0.70 -21.15 11.44
N ASN A 212 -1.90 -20.79 10.96
CA ASN A 212 -3.15 -20.81 11.72
C ASN A 212 -3.11 -20.03 13.06
N GLU A 213 -2.18 -19.08 13.22
CA GLU A 213 -2.14 -18.20 14.37
C GLU A 213 -3.29 -17.20 14.34
N TYR A 214 -3.71 -16.78 13.15
CA TYR A 214 -4.92 -16.02 12.93
C TYR A 214 -5.87 -16.81 12.01
N ILE A 215 -7.07 -17.14 12.51
CA ILE A 215 -8.05 -17.96 11.81
C ILE A 215 -9.26 -17.09 11.46
N ALA A 216 -9.57 -17.01 10.16
CA ALA A 216 -10.76 -16.33 9.67
C ALA A 216 -12.05 -17.02 10.19
N SER A 217 -13.14 -16.26 10.26
CA SER A 217 -14.47 -16.80 10.65
C SER A 217 -14.96 -17.90 9.71
N SER A 218 -14.59 -17.84 8.43
CA SER A 218 -14.86 -18.88 7.41
C SER A 218 -13.86 -20.04 7.44
N GLY A 219 -12.86 -19.99 8.34
CA GLY A 219 -11.73 -20.91 8.37
C GLY A 219 -10.61 -20.52 7.39
N ASN A 220 -9.40 -21.04 7.63
CA ASN A 220 -8.25 -20.83 6.76
C ASN A 220 -8.28 -21.83 5.60
N VAL A 221 -8.03 -21.37 4.38
CA VAL A 221 -8.12 -22.15 3.13
C VAL A 221 -6.77 -22.32 2.43
N ARG A 222 -5.75 -21.61 2.90
CA ARG A 222 -4.34 -21.76 2.54
C ARG A 222 -3.51 -21.79 3.80
N ARG A 223 -2.21 -21.97 3.67
CA ARG A 223 -1.31 -22.13 4.82
C ARG A 223 -0.03 -21.33 4.61
N HIS A 224 0.42 -20.59 5.64
CA HIS A 224 1.74 -20.00 5.69
C HIS A 224 2.84 -21.09 5.65
N ASP A 225 4.06 -20.70 5.38
CA ASP A 225 5.22 -21.58 5.21
C ASP A 225 5.98 -21.88 6.51
N GLY A 226 5.56 -21.27 7.66
CA GLY A 226 6.27 -21.43 8.92
C GLY A 226 5.62 -20.71 10.11
N PRO A 227 6.37 -20.55 11.19
CA PRO A 227 5.93 -19.80 12.38
C PRO A 227 5.82 -18.31 12.13
N LYS A 228 5.44 -17.54 13.16
CA LYS A 228 5.55 -16.06 13.17
C LYS A 228 6.96 -15.64 12.79
N ILE A 229 7.06 -14.59 11.97
CA ILE A 229 8.32 -14.20 11.34
C ILE A 229 9.00 -13.05 12.09
N PHE A 230 10.35 -13.12 12.21
CA PHE A 230 11.18 -12.15 12.91
C PHE A 230 12.45 -11.78 12.16
N THR A 231 12.96 -12.67 11.30
CA THR A 231 14.26 -12.52 10.66
C THR A 231 14.13 -12.17 9.17
N LEU A 232 15.17 -11.57 8.61
CA LEU A 232 15.20 -11.21 7.19
C LEU A 232 14.90 -12.39 6.24
N PRO A 233 15.49 -13.60 6.41
CA PRO A 233 15.11 -14.76 5.59
C PRO A 233 13.61 -15.09 5.66
N GLN A 234 13.04 -15.03 6.87
CA GLN A 234 11.61 -15.33 7.07
C GLN A 234 10.70 -14.29 6.39
N TYR A 235 11.02 -12.99 6.51
CA TYR A 235 10.28 -11.94 5.79
C TYR A 235 10.40 -12.11 4.28
N ARG A 236 11.59 -12.41 3.74
CA ARG A 236 11.80 -12.69 2.30
C ARG A 236 10.95 -13.85 1.81
N ASN A 237 10.89 -14.94 2.57
CA ASN A 237 10.08 -16.11 2.23
C ASN A 237 8.59 -15.80 2.32
N ARG A 238 8.15 -15.01 3.30
CA ARG A 238 6.77 -14.58 3.40
C ARG A 238 6.33 -13.75 2.20
N TYR A 239 7.13 -12.79 1.74
CA TYR A 239 6.86 -12.07 0.49
C TYR A 239 6.86 -13.01 -0.72
N ALA A 240 7.79 -13.94 -0.80
CA ALA A 240 7.85 -14.92 -1.89
C ALA A 240 6.61 -15.81 -1.92
N LEU A 241 6.13 -16.28 -0.75
CA LEU A 241 4.90 -17.05 -0.63
C LEU A 241 3.70 -16.29 -1.20
N TYR A 242 3.49 -15.04 -0.79
CA TYR A 242 2.39 -14.20 -1.28
C TYR A 242 2.49 -13.96 -2.78
N ARG A 243 3.69 -13.63 -3.27
CA ARG A 243 3.99 -13.44 -4.70
C ARG A 243 3.88 -14.73 -5.52
N SER A 244 3.85 -15.90 -4.92
CA SER A 244 3.62 -17.17 -5.63
C SER A 244 2.21 -17.26 -6.23
N ALA A 245 1.24 -16.47 -5.70
CA ALA A 245 -0.11 -16.42 -6.21
C ALA A 245 -0.18 -15.79 -7.61
N SER A 246 -0.65 -16.55 -8.60
CA SER A 246 -0.70 -16.14 -10.01
C SER A 246 -1.49 -14.85 -10.26
N ASN A 247 -2.65 -14.69 -9.61
CA ASN A 247 -3.50 -13.52 -9.76
C ASN A 247 -2.80 -12.24 -9.25
N LEU A 248 -2.06 -12.32 -8.14
CA LEU A 248 -1.28 -11.18 -7.64
C LEU A 248 -0.15 -10.81 -8.60
N ARG A 249 0.56 -11.82 -9.16
CA ARG A 249 1.56 -11.56 -10.19
C ARG A 249 0.96 -10.94 -11.46
N ALA A 250 -0.24 -11.39 -11.88
CA ALA A 250 -0.94 -10.82 -13.03
C ALA A 250 -1.28 -9.34 -12.82
N ALA A 251 -1.83 -8.98 -11.65
CA ALA A 251 -2.14 -7.58 -11.32
C ALA A 251 -0.88 -6.69 -11.27
N HIS A 252 0.23 -7.19 -10.72
CA HIS A 252 1.52 -6.48 -10.75
C HIS A 252 2.11 -6.32 -12.15
N ALA A 253 1.94 -7.31 -13.01
CA ALA A 253 2.41 -7.23 -14.39
C ALA A 253 1.55 -6.30 -15.26
N ALA A 254 0.27 -6.11 -14.91
CA ALA A 254 -0.67 -5.35 -15.72
C ALA A 254 -0.58 -3.82 -15.54
N PHE A 255 -0.16 -3.32 -14.36
CA PHE A 255 -0.21 -1.90 -14.02
C PHE A 255 1.01 -1.45 -13.22
N PRO A 256 1.37 -0.14 -13.24
CA PRO A 256 2.26 0.42 -12.24
C PRO A 256 1.54 0.51 -10.88
N TRP A 257 2.29 0.23 -9.80
CA TRP A 257 1.79 0.27 -8.43
C TRP A 257 2.42 1.41 -7.64
N VAL A 258 1.62 2.01 -6.78
CA VAL A 258 2.06 2.90 -5.70
C VAL A 258 1.73 2.18 -4.40
N VAL A 259 2.74 1.80 -3.65
CA VAL A 259 2.60 0.96 -2.47
C VAL A 259 2.96 1.73 -1.20
N THR A 260 2.25 1.51 -0.12
CA THR A 260 2.66 1.86 1.23
C THR A 260 2.46 0.63 2.12
N TRP A 261 3.13 0.59 3.26
CA TRP A 261 2.90 -0.45 4.27
C TRP A 261 1.84 -0.02 5.27
N ASP A 262 1.35 -0.99 6.06
CA ASP A 262 0.70 -0.77 7.33
C ASP A 262 1.53 -1.44 8.44
N ASP A 263 0.92 -2.06 9.42
CA ASP A 263 1.64 -2.68 10.54
C ASP A 263 2.11 -4.10 10.26
N HIS A 264 1.31 -4.92 9.58
CA HIS A 264 1.61 -6.33 9.35
C HIS A 264 2.82 -6.60 8.44
N GLU A 265 3.31 -5.61 7.73
CA GLU A 265 4.62 -5.72 7.07
C GLU A 265 5.76 -5.85 8.09
N VAL A 266 5.53 -5.48 9.35
CA VAL A 266 6.47 -5.62 10.48
C VAL A 266 5.86 -6.44 11.61
N GLU A 267 4.88 -5.87 12.32
CA GLU A 267 4.18 -6.47 13.45
C GLU A 267 2.89 -5.71 13.75
N ASN A 268 1.81 -6.45 13.99
CA ASN A 268 0.50 -5.89 14.33
C ASN A 268 0.58 -4.76 15.36
N ASN A 269 -0.06 -3.64 15.06
CA ASN A 269 -0.23 -2.44 15.90
C ASN A 269 1.07 -1.82 16.44
N TYR A 270 2.23 -1.98 15.78
CA TYR A 270 3.44 -1.28 16.20
C TYR A 270 3.33 0.24 16.01
N ALA A 271 4.03 1.00 16.85
CA ALA A 271 4.08 2.45 16.80
C ALA A 271 5.53 2.96 16.86
N ASP A 272 6.04 3.52 15.77
CA ASP A 272 7.46 3.95 15.64
C ASP A 272 8.43 2.84 16.10
N GLY A 273 9.18 3.07 17.17
CA GLY A 273 10.12 2.11 17.76
C GLY A 273 9.51 1.19 18.82
N ILE A 274 8.20 1.24 19.03
CA ILE A 274 7.50 0.49 20.07
C ILE A 274 6.85 -0.74 19.44
N PRO A 275 7.14 -1.97 19.93
CA PRO A 275 6.50 -3.19 19.45
C PRO A 275 5.00 -3.18 19.79
N GLY A 276 4.17 -3.72 18.91
CA GLY A 276 2.74 -3.95 19.18
C GLY A 276 2.52 -5.09 20.17
N GLY A 277 3.49 -5.99 20.31
CA GLY A 277 3.49 -7.13 21.24
C GLY A 277 4.47 -6.96 22.39
N THR A 278 4.92 -8.10 22.93
CA THR A 278 5.97 -8.15 23.96
C THR A 278 7.36 -8.16 23.31
N GLY A 279 8.34 -7.51 23.92
CA GLY A 279 9.72 -7.49 23.45
C GLY A 279 10.45 -6.20 23.82
N SER A 280 11.76 -6.18 23.68
CA SER A 280 12.53 -4.98 23.87
C SER A 280 12.52 -4.10 22.61
N VAL A 281 12.67 -2.79 22.78
CA VAL A 281 12.80 -1.82 21.67
C VAL A 281 13.95 -2.23 20.73
N ASP A 282 15.09 -2.67 21.27
CA ASP A 282 16.24 -3.06 20.45
C ASP A 282 15.98 -4.31 19.58
N GLU A 283 15.25 -5.28 20.09
CA GLU A 283 14.82 -6.47 19.32
C GLU A 283 13.84 -6.09 18.25
N PHE A 284 12.87 -5.25 18.61
CA PHE A 284 11.88 -4.76 17.65
C PHE A 284 12.54 -3.93 16.53
N LEU A 285 13.46 -3.03 16.81
CA LEU A 285 14.17 -2.25 15.79
C LEU A 285 14.99 -3.13 14.85
N ARG A 286 15.59 -4.22 15.35
CA ARG A 286 16.25 -5.22 14.48
C ARG A 286 15.24 -5.94 13.58
N ARG A 287 14.08 -6.30 14.10
CA ARG A 287 12.99 -6.90 13.35
C ARG A 287 12.47 -5.93 12.29
N ARG A 288 12.22 -4.66 12.65
CA ARG A 288 11.77 -3.63 11.72
C ARG A 288 12.77 -3.40 10.58
N ALA A 289 14.07 -3.40 10.88
CA ALA A 289 15.11 -3.29 9.86
C ALA A 289 15.06 -4.47 8.86
N ALA A 290 14.87 -5.69 9.35
CA ALA A 290 14.72 -6.88 8.51
C ALA A 290 13.45 -6.83 7.65
N ALA A 291 12.33 -6.40 8.24
CA ALA A 291 11.05 -6.23 7.57
C ALA A 291 11.10 -5.17 6.45
N TYR A 292 11.66 -3.99 6.73
CA TYR A 292 11.80 -2.90 5.77
C TYR A 292 12.73 -3.27 4.61
N GLN A 293 13.82 -3.98 4.89
CA GLN A 293 14.69 -4.51 3.85
C GLN A 293 13.93 -5.47 2.94
N ALA A 294 13.22 -6.44 3.51
CA ALA A 294 12.44 -7.40 2.73
C ALA A 294 11.31 -6.71 1.93
N TYR A 295 10.67 -5.68 2.51
CA TYR A 295 9.67 -4.87 1.81
C TYR A 295 10.27 -4.20 0.56
N TYR A 296 11.38 -3.47 0.72
CA TYR A 296 12.07 -2.86 -0.41
C TYR A 296 12.43 -3.88 -1.49
N GLU A 297 13.00 -5.01 -1.09
CA GLU A 297 13.43 -6.07 -2.00
C GLU A 297 12.29 -6.68 -2.83
N HIS A 298 11.02 -6.52 -2.41
CA HIS A 298 9.86 -7.11 -3.06
C HIS A 298 8.88 -6.10 -3.68
N MET A 299 9.10 -4.79 -3.49
CA MET A 299 8.23 -3.73 -3.99
C MET A 299 8.92 -2.90 -5.08
N PRO A 300 8.18 -2.43 -6.10
CA PRO A 300 8.73 -1.63 -7.19
C PRO A 300 8.98 -0.17 -6.77
N LEU A 301 9.86 0.02 -5.80
CA LEU A 301 10.18 1.30 -5.18
C LEU A 301 11.46 1.92 -5.75
N ARG A 302 11.55 3.24 -5.67
CA ARG A 302 12.74 3.99 -6.06
C ARG A 302 13.90 3.77 -5.09
N ARG A 303 15.12 4.00 -5.57
CA ARG A 303 16.35 3.93 -4.76
C ARG A 303 16.35 4.92 -3.59
N SER A 304 15.58 6.02 -3.67
CA SER A 304 15.36 6.93 -2.54
C SER A 304 14.69 6.30 -1.33
N SER A 305 14.02 5.16 -1.53
CA SER A 305 13.36 4.37 -0.48
C SER A 305 14.20 3.19 0.00
N VAL A 306 15.49 3.08 -0.37
CA VAL A 306 16.38 2.05 0.18
C VAL A 306 16.47 2.21 1.70
N PRO A 307 16.15 1.17 2.48
CA PRO A 307 16.17 1.24 3.93
C PRO A 307 17.55 1.55 4.50
N GLN A 308 17.58 2.26 5.61
CA GLN A 308 18.77 2.56 6.39
C GLN A 308 18.63 1.99 7.80
N GLY A 309 18.87 0.68 7.94
CA GLY A 309 18.54 -0.03 9.16
C GLY A 309 17.02 -0.05 9.39
N PRO A 310 16.54 0.39 10.56
CA PRO A 310 15.11 0.40 10.87
C PRO A 310 14.36 1.59 10.27
N ASP A 311 15.00 2.45 9.48
CA ASP A 311 14.38 3.65 8.90
C ASP A 311 14.28 3.52 7.37
N MET A 312 13.14 3.99 6.82
CA MET A 312 12.91 3.99 5.37
C MET A 312 12.03 5.18 4.98
N LEU A 313 12.40 5.89 3.92
CA LEU A 313 11.57 6.97 3.39
C LEU A 313 10.53 6.40 2.42
N LEU A 314 9.27 6.34 2.87
CA LEU A 314 8.18 5.78 2.06
C LEU A 314 7.17 6.84 1.60
N ARG A 315 6.96 7.92 2.38
CA ARG A 315 6.08 9.01 1.96
C ARG A 315 6.54 9.66 0.67
N ARG A 316 5.62 9.87 -0.25
CA ARG A 316 5.91 10.50 -1.55
C ARG A 316 4.67 11.08 -2.21
N ARG A 317 4.85 11.88 -3.26
CA ARG A 317 3.77 12.42 -4.10
C ARG A 317 3.85 11.87 -5.50
N ILE A 318 2.68 11.56 -6.03
CA ILE A 318 2.49 11.23 -7.44
C ILE A 318 1.48 12.22 -8.01
N THR A 319 1.92 13.02 -8.96
CA THR A 319 1.06 14.02 -9.62
C THR A 319 0.63 13.49 -10.98
N TYR A 320 -0.66 13.47 -11.24
CA TYR A 320 -1.26 13.00 -12.49
C TYR A 320 -1.79 14.20 -13.31
N GLY A 321 -0.89 14.86 -14.05
CA GLY A 321 -1.22 16.06 -14.82
C GLY A 321 -1.70 17.23 -13.93
N ASN A 322 -2.83 17.81 -14.31
CA ASN A 322 -3.57 18.77 -13.49
C ASN A 322 -4.77 18.15 -12.77
N LEU A 323 -4.99 16.83 -12.94
CA LEU A 323 -6.20 16.17 -12.47
C LEU A 323 -6.09 15.73 -11.01
N ALA A 324 -5.02 15.04 -10.62
CA ALA A 324 -4.90 14.49 -9.28
C ALA A 324 -3.47 14.58 -8.72
N GLU A 325 -3.37 14.76 -7.41
CA GLU A 325 -2.12 14.61 -6.65
C GLU A 325 -2.36 13.63 -5.50
N PHE A 326 -1.60 12.54 -5.49
CA PHE A 326 -1.62 11.54 -4.42
C PHE A 326 -0.51 11.86 -3.42
N ASN A 327 -0.88 12.12 -2.18
CA ASN A 327 0.00 12.23 -1.04
C ASN A 327 -0.01 10.88 -0.32
N VAL A 328 1.00 10.06 -0.57
CA VAL A 328 1.14 8.73 0.05
C VAL A 328 1.78 8.90 1.42
N LEU A 329 1.06 8.49 2.45
CA LEU A 329 1.46 8.65 3.85
C LEU A 329 1.97 7.34 4.45
N ASP A 330 2.71 7.48 5.51
CA ASP A 330 3.17 6.44 6.41
C ASP A 330 2.63 6.76 7.81
N THR A 331 1.68 5.99 8.27
CA THR A 331 1.02 6.21 9.58
C THR A 331 1.57 5.29 10.67
N ARG A 332 2.62 4.51 10.40
CA ARG A 332 3.21 3.57 11.38
C ARG A 332 4.58 4.02 11.91
N GLN A 333 5.52 4.35 11.01
CA GLN A 333 6.93 4.58 11.37
C GLN A 333 7.16 5.80 12.25
N TYR A 334 6.23 6.76 12.29
CA TYR A 334 6.43 8.06 12.94
C TYR A 334 5.38 8.40 13.98
N ARG A 335 4.45 7.49 14.26
CA ARG A 335 3.36 7.74 15.20
C ARG A 335 3.81 7.70 16.66
N ASN A 336 3.15 8.45 17.52
CA ASN A 336 3.20 8.17 18.95
C ASN A 336 2.58 6.80 19.24
N ASP A 337 2.90 6.21 20.38
CA ASP A 337 2.20 5.02 20.86
C ASP A 337 0.68 5.23 20.89
N GLN A 338 -0.11 4.18 20.80
CA GLN A 338 -1.56 4.29 20.86
C GLN A 338 -2.01 4.87 22.21
N ALA A 339 -3.06 5.70 22.20
CA ALA A 339 -3.64 6.23 23.42
C ALA A 339 -4.23 5.10 24.28
N ALA A 340 -4.20 5.24 25.60
CA ALA A 340 -4.71 4.28 26.57
C ALA A 340 -4.16 2.84 26.40
N GLY A 341 -2.97 2.70 25.79
CA GLY A 341 -2.34 1.40 25.52
C GLY A 341 -2.94 0.64 24.33
N GLY A 342 -3.68 1.32 23.46
CA GLY A 342 -4.29 0.75 22.26
C GLY A 342 -5.66 0.10 22.49
N GLY A 343 -6.22 -0.47 21.42
CA GLY A 343 -7.50 -1.15 21.48
C GLY A 343 -8.71 -0.23 21.33
N LEU A 344 -9.84 -0.67 21.85
CA LEU A 344 -11.10 0.08 21.84
C LEU A 344 -11.34 0.70 23.22
N ASP A 345 -11.33 2.01 23.26
CA ASP A 345 -11.46 2.76 24.52
C ASP A 345 -12.47 3.92 24.43
N PRO A 346 -13.09 4.31 25.58
CA PRO A 346 -13.85 5.54 25.67
C PRO A 346 -12.98 6.77 25.40
N PRO A 347 -13.59 7.94 25.12
CA PRO A 347 -12.88 9.20 25.05
C PRO A 347 -11.97 9.42 26.24
N ASN A 348 -10.70 9.73 26.00
CA ASN A 348 -9.70 9.91 27.05
C ASN A 348 -8.81 11.15 26.79
N PRO A 349 -8.15 11.71 27.84
CA PRO A 349 -7.30 12.88 27.68
C PRO A 349 -6.11 12.67 26.74
N GLU A 350 -5.58 11.44 26.67
CA GLU A 350 -4.40 11.13 25.84
C GLU A 350 -4.70 11.25 24.34
N GLN A 351 -5.83 10.68 23.85
CA GLN A 351 -6.21 10.83 22.43
C GLN A 351 -6.44 12.31 22.03
N ARG A 352 -6.80 13.17 22.99
CA ARG A 352 -7.05 14.60 22.80
C ARG A 352 -5.80 15.48 22.90
N ASP A 353 -4.66 14.92 23.31
CA ASP A 353 -3.40 15.68 23.46
C ASP A 353 -2.97 16.24 22.08
N PRO A 354 -2.92 17.56 21.91
CA PRO A 354 -2.57 18.19 20.63
C PRO A 354 -1.13 17.98 20.20
N SER A 355 -0.25 17.52 21.10
CA SER A 355 1.15 17.24 20.79
C SER A 355 1.33 15.88 20.08
N ARG A 356 0.37 14.98 20.21
CA ARG A 356 0.41 13.64 19.61
C ARG A 356 0.18 13.69 18.11
N THR A 357 0.81 12.76 17.41
CA THR A 357 0.76 12.68 15.96
C THR A 357 0.77 11.23 15.49
N ILE A 358 0.03 10.95 14.42
CA ILE A 358 0.07 9.66 13.72
C ILE A 358 1.07 9.67 12.54
N THR A 359 1.39 10.84 12.01
CA THR A 359 2.28 10.99 10.84
C THR A 359 3.68 11.48 11.20
N GLY A 360 3.89 11.93 12.44
CA GLY A 360 5.10 12.64 12.83
C GLY A 360 5.15 14.06 12.27
N LYS A 361 5.78 14.97 13.01
CA LYS A 361 5.83 16.41 12.68
C LYS A 361 6.48 16.71 11.32
N ALA A 362 7.46 15.93 10.91
CA ALA A 362 8.17 16.15 9.64
C ALA A 362 7.28 15.79 8.44
N GLN A 363 6.56 14.68 8.50
CA GLN A 363 5.65 14.28 7.45
C GLN A 363 4.42 15.20 7.40
N GLU A 364 3.89 15.64 8.55
CA GLU A 364 2.78 16.58 8.62
C GLU A 364 3.14 17.91 7.93
N ARG A 365 4.32 18.49 8.21
CA ARG A 365 4.82 19.68 7.50
C ARG A 365 4.94 19.45 6.01
N TRP A 366 5.53 18.33 5.60
CA TRP A 366 5.65 17.95 4.20
C TRP A 366 4.27 17.83 3.51
N LEU A 367 3.27 17.27 4.21
CA LEU A 367 1.89 17.18 3.72
C LEU A 367 1.29 18.59 3.51
N PHE A 368 1.37 19.46 4.52
CA PHE A 368 0.84 20.84 4.44
C PHE A 368 1.51 21.66 3.35
N GLU A 369 2.83 21.56 3.20
CA GLU A 369 3.55 22.22 2.11
C GLU A 369 3.08 21.74 0.74
N GLY A 370 2.79 20.47 0.59
CA GLY A 370 2.29 19.92 -0.64
C GLY A 370 0.88 20.37 -0.96
N LEU A 371 -0.03 20.16 -0.04
CA LEU A 371 -1.44 20.57 -0.18
C LEU A 371 -1.54 22.08 -0.46
N GLY A 372 -0.76 22.92 0.25
CA GLY A 372 -0.76 24.36 0.03
C GLY A 372 -0.17 24.82 -1.31
N ARG A 373 0.60 23.98 -1.99
CA ARG A 373 1.17 24.24 -3.34
C ARG A 373 0.46 23.51 -4.46
N SER A 374 -0.39 22.55 -4.13
CA SER A 374 -1.10 21.72 -5.11
C SER A 374 -1.94 22.59 -6.04
N ARG A 375 -1.86 22.29 -7.33
CA ARG A 375 -2.72 22.86 -8.37
C ARG A 375 -3.61 21.79 -9.01
N SER A 376 -3.57 20.60 -8.45
CA SER A 376 -4.39 19.50 -8.90
C SER A 376 -5.85 19.70 -8.53
N ARG A 377 -6.74 19.19 -9.36
CA ARG A 377 -8.16 19.26 -9.08
C ARG A 377 -8.56 18.42 -7.87
N TRP A 378 -8.04 17.19 -7.77
CA TRP A 378 -8.28 16.24 -6.69
C TRP A 378 -7.02 16.07 -5.85
N ASN A 379 -7.12 16.28 -4.53
CA ASN A 379 -6.03 16.11 -3.59
C ASN A 379 -6.29 14.85 -2.77
N VAL A 380 -5.60 13.75 -3.12
CA VAL A 380 -5.81 12.44 -2.51
C VAL A 380 -4.78 12.21 -1.41
N LEU A 381 -5.24 11.90 -0.20
CA LEU A 381 -4.44 11.37 0.89
C LEU A 381 -4.58 9.85 0.84
N ALA A 382 -3.53 9.16 0.42
CA ALA A 382 -3.48 7.70 0.37
C ALA A 382 -2.78 7.21 1.64
N GLN A 383 -3.53 6.57 2.54
CA GLN A 383 -3.04 6.20 3.86
C GLN A 383 -3.74 4.93 4.38
N GLN A 384 -3.34 4.42 5.52
CA GLN A 384 -3.66 3.09 5.99
C GLN A 384 -4.99 3.03 6.74
N VAL A 385 -5.05 3.66 7.91
CA VAL A 385 -6.09 3.46 8.94
C VAL A 385 -7.28 4.40 8.77
N PHE A 386 -8.42 4.08 9.34
CA PHE A 386 -9.66 4.86 9.25
C PHE A 386 -9.46 6.31 9.72
N PHE A 387 -9.81 7.28 8.88
CA PHE A 387 -9.53 8.70 9.10
C PHE A 387 -10.67 9.46 9.79
N ALA A 388 -11.91 9.27 9.33
CA ALA A 388 -13.09 9.91 9.92
C ALA A 388 -13.32 9.44 11.36
N GLN A 389 -14.04 10.23 12.15
CA GLN A 389 -14.50 9.77 13.45
C GLN A 389 -15.44 8.58 13.32
N ARG A 390 -15.28 7.58 14.18
CA ARG A 390 -16.13 6.41 14.16
C ARG A 390 -16.40 5.90 15.57
N ASP A 391 -17.53 6.32 16.15
CA ASP A 391 -18.03 5.70 17.37
C ASP A 391 -18.50 4.27 17.03
N LEU A 392 -17.89 3.30 17.70
CA LEU A 392 -18.09 1.87 17.50
C LEU A 392 -19.17 1.26 18.41
N ARG A 393 -19.81 2.09 19.25
CA ARG A 393 -20.81 1.65 20.20
C ARG A 393 -22.11 2.41 20.05
N SER A 394 -23.22 1.68 19.98
CA SER A 394 -24.55 2.29 20.03
C SER A 394 -24.92 2.76 21.44
N GLY A 395 -25.52 3.95 21.54
CA GLY A 395 -26.03 4.52 22.79
C GLY A 395 -25.08 5.55 23.42
N PRO A 396 -25.30 5.97 24.68
CA PRO A 396 -24.69 7.17 25.24
C PRO A 396 -23.19 7.05 25.59
N ASN A 397 -22.61 5.88 25.47
CA ASN A 397 -21.21 5.66 25.81
C ASN A 397 -20.40 5.43 24.54
N GLU A 398 -19.68 6.44 24.12
CA GLU A 398 -18.81 6.37 22.93
C GLU A 398 -17.61 5.43 23.14
N VAL A 399 -17.19 4.75 22.08
CA VAL A 399 -15.97 3.92 22.05
C VAL A 399 -15.29 4.07 20.70
N PHE A 400 -13.99 4.36 20.72
CA PHE A 400 -13.17 4.62 19.55
C PHE A 400 -12.00 3.65 19.44
N SER A 401 -11.51 3.40 18.22
CA SER A 401 -10.26 2.68 18.00
C SER A 401 -9.07 3.61 18.23
N MET A 402 -8.21 3.25 19.19
CA MET A 402 -7.02 4.03 19.51
C MET A 402 -5.88 3.80 18.50
N ASP A 403 -5.99 2.81 17.65
CA ASP A 403 -5.04 2.55 16.55
C ASP A 403 -5.35 3.39 15.30
N ALA A 404 -6.59 3.82 15.11
CA ALA A 404 -7.04 4.71 14.03
C ALA A 404 -6.78 6.19 14.34
N TRP A 405 -7.22 7.09 13.47
CA TRP A 405 -7.10 8.54 13.70
C TRP A 405 -7.89 9.04 14.90
N ASP A 406 -8.85 8.27 15.37
CA ASP A 406 -9.56 8.57 16.62
C ASP A 406 -8.64 8.53 17.85
N GLY A 407 -7.57 7.74 17.83
CA GLY A 407 -6.52 7.77 18.86
C GLY A 407 -5.59 9.00 18.79
N TYR A 408 -5.71 9.85 17.77
CA TYR A 408 -4.81 10.97 17.47
C TYR A 408 -5.57 12.23 17.04
N LEU A 409 -6.58 12.64 17.81
CA LEU A 409 -7.49 13.73 17.46
C LEU A 409 -6.75 15.03 17.12
N GLY A 410 -5.71 15.39 17.89
CA GLY A 410 -4.91 16.57 17.60
C GLY A 410 -4.29 16.57 16.22
N SER A 411 -3.79 15.42 15.74
CA SER A 411 -3.22 15.27 14.40
C SER A 411 -4.28 15.36 13.30
N ARG A 412 -5.42 14.65 13.49
CA ARG A 412 -6.56 14.72 12.55
C ARG A 412 -7.09 16.14 12.42
N ASN A 413 -7.35 16.80 13.54
CA ASN A 413 -7.93 18.14 13.56
C ASN A 413 -7.01 19.19 12.93
N ARG A 414 -5.67 19.07 13.07
CA ARG A 414 -4.73 19.94 12.33
C ARG A 414 -4.82 19.77 10.82
N ILE A 415 -5.00 18.55 10.31
CA ILE A 415 -5.16 18.30 8.87
C ILE A 415 -6.49 18.86 8.38
N LEU A 416 -7.60 18.60 9.07
CA LEU A 416 -8.93 19.13 8.73
C LEU A 416 -8.97 20.66 8.81
N GLY A 417 -8.37 21.24 9.85
CA GLY A 417 -8.20 22.69 9.98
C GLY A 417 -7.42 23.30 8.83
N PHE A 418 -6.28 22.69 8.45
CA PHE A 418 -5.49 23.16 7.32
C PHE A 418 -6.28 23.07 5.99
N ILE A 419 -7.01 21.98 5.77
CA ILE A 419 -7.87 21.81 4.58
C ILE A 419 -8.91 22.93 4.52
N THR A 420 -9.57 23.20 5.64
CA THR A 420 -10.63 24.21 5.76
C THR A 420 -10.09 25.63 5.59
N GLU A 421 -9.06 26.01 6.36
CA GLU A 421 -8.48 27.36 6.38
C GLU A 421 -7.84 27.74 5.05
N ARG A 422 -7.23 26.78 4.36
CA ARG A 422 -6.56 27.00 3.07
C ARG A 422 -7.46 26.78 1.86
N GLY A 423 -8.70 26.31 2.08
CA GLY A 423 -9.62 25.99 1.00
C GLY A 423 -9.03 24.96 0.04
N ILE A 424 -8.44 23.89 0.57
CA ILE A 424 -7.85 22.84 -0.25
C ILE A 424 -8.92 22.22 -1.13
N ARG A 425 -8.70 22.22 -2.42
CA ARG A 425 -9.68 21.79 -3.40
C ARG A 425 -9.87 20.27 -3.39
N ASN A 426 -11.11 19.83 -3.28
CA ASN A 426 -11.56 18.43 -3.41
C ASN A 426 -10.65 17.43 -2.66
N PRO A 427 -10.48 17.55 -1.34
CA PRO A 427 -9.71 16.59 -0.59
C PRO A 427 -10.47 15.27 -0.48
N VAL A 428 -9.79 14.17 -0.81
CA VAL A 428 -10.29 12.80 -0.71
C VAL A 428 -9.26 11.98 0.06
N VAL A 429 -9.72 11.24 1.06
CA VAL A 429 -8.90 10.25 1.76
C VAL A 429 -9.25 8.86 1.23
N ILE A 430 -8.25 8.04 0.94
CA ILE A 430 -8.42 6.62 0.66
C ILE A 430 -7.70 5.81 1.72
N SER A 431 -8.40 4.84 2.32
CA SER A 431 -7.97 4.09 3.50
C SER A 431 -8.23 2.58 3.36
N GLY A 432 -7.58 1.78 4.21
CA GLY A 432 -7.73 0.33 4.30
C GLY A 432 -7.93 -0.17 5.74
N ASP A 433 -7.10 -1.12 6.19
CA ASP A 433 -6.93 -1.63 7.56
C ASP A 433 -8.15 -2.38 8.12
N VAL A 434 -9.31 -1.78 8.14
CA VAL A 434 -10.51 -2.28 8.86
C VAL A 434 -11.26 -3.44 8.18
N HIS A 435 -10.75 -3.99 7.10
CA HIS A 435 -11.28 -5.14 6.36
C HIS A 435 -12.74 -5.03 5.90
N ASN A 436 -13.28 -3.81 5.85
CA ASN A 436 -14.64 -3.51 5.43
C ASN A 436 -14.67 -2.26 4.57
N ASN A 437 -15.66 -2.17 3.69
CA ASN A 437 -15.91 -0.98 2.89
C ASN A 437 -16.73 0.04 3.69
N TRP A 438 -16.29 1.31 3.67
CA TRP A 438 -17.05 2.43 4.23
C TRP A 438 -16.97 3.66 3.34
N VAL A 439 -17.94 4.54 3.46
CA VAL A 439 -17.91 5.90 2.91
C VAL A 439 -18.27 6.87 4.01
N ALA A 440 -17.41 7.85 4.23
CA ALA A 440 -17.63 8.89 5.24
C ALA A 440 -17.43 10.29 4.65
N ASN A 441 -18.28 11.23 5.03
CA ASN A 441 -18.08 12.64 4.81
C ASN A 441 -17.17 13.20 5.90
N LEU A 442 -16.08 13.85 5.53
CA LEU A 442 -15.17 14.45 6.49
C LEU A 442 -15.72 15.80 6.94
N LYS A 443 -15.97 15.93 8.22
CA LYS A 443 -16.45 17.15 8.87
C LYS A 443 -15.25 18.01 9.29
N ALA A 444 -15.40 19.32 9.25
CA ALA A 444 -14.40 20.24 9.79
C ALA A 444 -14.26 20.05 11.32
N ASP A 445 -15.36 19.74 11.99
CA ASP A 445 -15.46 19.35 13.40
C ASP A 445 -16.48 18.22 13.51
N PHE A 446 -16.06 17.05 13.98
CA PHE A 446 -16.94 15.89 14.14
C PHE A 446 -17.83 15.98 15.38
N ASP A 447 -17.46 16.79 16.36
CA ASP A 447 -18.24 17.01 17.58
C ASP A 447 -19.39 18.00 17.35
N ASP A 448 -19.41 18.71 16.21
CA ASP A 448 -20.50 19.60 15.79
C ASP A 448 -21.27 18.97 14.61
N PRO A 449 -22.52 18.51 14.83
CA PRO A 449 -23.33 17.89 13.77
C PRO A 449 -23.63 18.85 12.59
N ASP A 450 -23.65 20.16 12.84
CA ASP A 450 -23.90 21.19 11.82
C ASP A 450 -22.61 21.65 11.11
N SER A 451 -21.45 21.11 11.52
CA SER A 451 -20.14 21.42 10.93
C SER A 451 -20.10 21.13 9.42
N LEU A 452 -19.35 21.96 8.70
CA LEU A 452 -19.18 21.82 7.26
C LEU A 452 -18.54 20.48 6.88
N THR A 453 -19.04 19.88 5.82
CA THR A 453 -18.32 18.80 5.13
C THR A 453 -17.19 19.43 4.32
N VAL A 454 -15.96 18.97 4.57
CA VAL A 454 -14.73 19.52 3.96
C VAL A 454 -14.02 18.53 3.03
N GLY A 455 -14.43 17.28 3.04
CA GLY A 455 -13.85 16.23 2.20
C GLY A 455 -14.65 14.93 2.25
N THR A 456 -14.07 13.88 1.70
CA THR A 456 -14.67 12.54 1.69
C THR A 456 -13.60 11.50 1.96
N GLU A 457 -13.95 10.46 2.73
CA GLU A 457 -13.14 9.26 2.88
C GLU A 457 -13.81 8.07 2.20
N PHE A 458 -13.04 7.36 1.38
CA PHE A 458 -13.37 6.05 0.83
C PHE A 458 -12.48 5.00 1.47
N VAL A 459 -13.06 4.12 2.28
CA VAL A 459 -12.37 3.01 2.92
C VAL A 459 -12.61 1.76 2.12
N GLY A 460 -11.54 1.13 1.66
CA GLY A 460 -11.58 -0.14 0.94
C GLY A 460 -11.54 -1.32 1.90
N THR A 461 -12.26 -2.36 1.54
CA THR A 461 -12.19 -3.65 2.23
C THR A 461 -10.86 -4.36 1.98
N SER A 462 -10.63 -5.48 2.67
CA SER A 462 -9.50 -6.37 2.41
C SER A 462 -9.67 -7.17 1.11
N ILE A 463 -8.53 -7.59 0.53
CA ILE A 463 -8.51 -8.58 -0.56
C ILE A 463 -8.97 -9.96 -0.03
N THR A 464 -8.50 -10.36 1.15
CA THR A 464 -8.81 -11.67 1.73
C THR A 464 -8.88 -11.69 3.27
N SER A 465 -8.27 -10.72 3.94
CA SER A 465 -8.22 -10.72 5.41
C SER A 465 -9.61 -10.79 6.01
N GLY A 466 -9.78 -11.66 7.02
CA GLY A 466 -11.07 -11.99 7.63
C GLY A 466 -11.86 -13.10 6.92
N GLY A 467 -11.40 -13.61 5.76
CA GLY A 467 -12.12 -14.67 5.03
C GLY A 467 -13.36 -14.17 4.30
N ASP A 468 -14.38 -15.01 4.16
CA ASP A 468 -15.64 -14.60 3.52
C ASP A 468 -16.36 -13.55 4.37
N GLY A 469 -16.90 -12.52 3.71
CA GLY A 469 -17.60 -11.42 4.36
C GLY A 469 -19.07 -11.32 3.97
N ALA A 470 -19.87 -10.67 4.82
CA ALA A 470 -21.28 -10.43 4.58
C ALA A 470 -21.55 -9.01 4.03
N ASP A 471 -22.64 -8.83 3.32
CA ASP A 471 -23.04 -7.51 2.78
C ASP A 471 -23.20 -6.48 3.89
N THR A 472 -23.90 -6.83 4.96
CA THR A 472 -24.14 -5.98 6.13
C THR A 472 -24.36 -6.82 7.39
N ASN A 473 -24.31 -6.20 8.55
CA ASN A 473 -24.66 -6.82 9.83
C ASN A 473 -25.27 -5.78 10.78
N ARG A 474 -25.88 -6.27 11.90
CA ARG A 474 -26.57 -5.40 12.88
C ARG A 474 -25.64 -4.38 13.54
N ARG A 475 -24.37 -4.75 13.78
CA ARG A 475 -23.39 -3.87 14.39
C ARG A 475 -23.07 -2.69 13.46
N ALA A 476 -22.80 -2.96 12.19
CA ALA A 476 -22.55 -1.91 11.21
C ALA A 476 -23.73 -0.95 11.06
N GLN A 477 -24.96 -1.46 11.10
CA GLN A 477 -26.17 -0.63 11.09
C GLN A 477 -26.24 0.26 12.34
N GLY A 478 -25.86 -0.27 13.51
CA GLY A 478 -25.74 0.51 14.76
C GLY A 478 -24.70 1.61 14.65
N ILE A 479 -23.50 1.28 14.14
CA ILE A 479 -22.42 2.26 13.93
C ILE A 479 -22.87 3.39 12.98
N ILE A 480 -23.52 3.08 11.85
CA ILE A 480 -24.02 4.11 10.93
C ILE A 480 -25.06 5.01 11.62
N ALA A 481 -25.92 4.46 12.48
CA ALA A 481 -26.91 5.24 13.20
C ALA A 481 -26.30 6.24 14.20
N GLU A 482 -25.18 5.88 14.82
CA GLU A 482 -24.44 6.77 15.74
C GLU A 482 -23.56 7.79 15.00
N ASN A 483 -23.18 7.51 13.74
CA ASN A 483 -22.24 8.32 12.98
C ASN A 483 -22.91 8.85 11.69
N PRO A 484 -23.72 9.91 11.74
CA PRO A 484 -24.52 10.37 10.59
C PRO A 484 -23.70 10.83 9.38
N HIS A 485 -22.40 11.09 9.54
CA HIS A 485 -21.47 11.38 8.44
C HIS A 485 -21.00 10.13 7.72
N ILE A 486 -21.20 8.93 8.26
CA ILE A 486 -20.92 7.64 7.61
C ILE A 486 -22.15 7.22 6.80
N GLN A 487 -21.98 7.04 5.50
CA GLN A 487 -23.08 6.82 4.55
C GLN A 487 -23.23 5.37 4.10
N PHE A 488 -22.20 4.54 4.24
CA PHE A 488 -22.15 3.21 3.67
C PHE A 488 -21.28 2.27 4.47
N PHE A 489 -21.69 1.02 4.50
CA PHE A 489 -20.94 -0.14 4.95
C PHE A 489 -21.16 -1.33 4.03
N ASN A 490 -20.10 -2.10 3.77
CA ASN A 490 -20.20 -3.43 3.20
C ASN A 490 -19.00 -4.28 3.69
N GLY A 491 -19.25 -5.49 4.16
CA GLY A 491 -18.22 -6.36 4.73
C GLY A 491 -17.66 -7.41 3.78
N GLN A 492 -18.04 -7.42 2.49
CA GLN A 492 -17.52 -8.35 1.50
C GLN A 492 -16.11 -7.96 1.05
N ARG A 493 -15.31 -8.94 0.62
CA ARG A 493 -13.91 -8.73 0.18
C ARG A 493 -13.85 -8.22 -1.25
N GLY A 494 -12.76 -7.51 -1.60
CA GLY A 494 -12.60 -6.96 -2.94
C GLY A 494 -11.61 -5.81 -3.02
N TYR A 495 -11.92 -4.81 -3.82
CA TYR A 495 -11.15 -3.58 -3.99
C TYR A 495 -12.07 -2.42 -4.40
N VAL A 496 -11.56 -1.20 -4.36
CA VAL A 496 -12.28 -0.03 -4.84
C VAL A 496 -11.66 0.44 -6.17
N ARG A 497 -12.50 0.54 -7.21
CA ARG A 497 -12.12 1.13 -8.50
C ARG A 497 -12.55 2.59 -8.52
N CYS A 498 -11.64 3.48 -8.87
CA CYS A 498 -11.90 4.92 -8.95
C CYS A 498 -11.78 5.44 -10.38
N VAL A 499 -12.69 6.33 -10.75
CA VAL A 499 -12.67 7.06 -12.02
C VAL A 499 -12.73 8.54 -11.71
N LEU A 500 -11.68 9.28 -12.07
CA LEU A 500 -11.57 10.71 -11.88
C LEU A 500 -11.71 11.42 -13.21
N THR A 501 -12.50 12.48 -13.21
CA THR A 501 -12.60 13.46 -14.28
C THR A 501 -12.39 14.86 -13.70
N PRO A 502 -12.32 15.92 -14.52
CA PRO A 502 -12.38 17.28 -14.00
C PRO A 502 -13.66 17.59 -13.21
N GLU A 503 -14.76 16.91 -13.48
CA GLU A 503 -16.09 17.16 -12.93
C GLU A 503 -16.39 16.31 -11.68
N SER A 504 -15.84 15.09 -11.61
CA SER A 504 -16.19 14.15 -10.53
C SER A 504 -15.08 13.17 -10.16
N PHE A 505 -15.15 12.70 -8.93
CA PHE A 505 -14.42 11.54 -8.40
C PHE A 505 -15.45 10.47 -8.07
N ARG A 506 -15.44 9.38 -8.84
CA ARG A 506 -16.32 8.23 -8.63
C ARG A 506 -15.54 7.07 -8.03
N ALA A 507 -16.10 6.44 -7.00
CA ALA A 507 -15.60 5.22 -6.36
C ALA A 507 -16.61 4.09 -6.51
N ASP A 508 -16.21 2.99 -7.15
CA ASP A 508 -17.01 1.77 -7.34
C ASP A 508 -16.46 0.68 -6.41
N TYR A 509 -17.26 0.23 -5.46
CA TYR A 509 -16.94 -0.85 -4.55
C TYR A 509 -17.12 -2.19 -5.23
N ARG A 510 -16.00 -2.79 -5.65
CA ARG A 510 -15.92 -4.05 -6.40
C ARG A 510 -15.76 -5.20 -5.42
N VAL A 511 -16.79 -6.01 -5.24
CA VAL A 511 -16.83 -7.04 -4.19
C VAL A 511 -17.06 -8.44 -4.74
N LEU A 512 -16.60 -9.41 -3.96
CA LEU A 512 -16.70 -10.84 -4.21
C LEU A 512 -17.64 -11.47 -3.16
N PRO A 513 -18.52 -12.40 -3.55
CA PRO A 513 -19.39 -13.09 -2.60
C PRO A 513 -18.63 -14.03 -1.67
N PHE A 514 -17.44 -14.47 -2.05
CA PHE A 514 -16.57 -15.33 -1.25
C PHE A 514 -15.11 -15.25 -1.72
N VAL A 515 -14.17 -15.53 -0.83
CA VAL A 515 -12.73 -15.66 -1.11
C VAL A 515 -12.17 -17.02 -0.67
N SER A 516 -12.94 -17.78 0.09
CA SER A 516 -12.57 -19.11 0.62
C SER A 516 -12.37 -20.17 -0.47
N ARG A 517 -12.80 -19.92 -1.68
CA ARG A 517 -12.60 -20.77 -2.87
C ARG A 517 -12.34 -19.93 -4.12
N ARG A 518 -11.82 -20.57 -5.17
CA ARG A 518 -11.52 -19.91 -6.45
C ARG A 518 -12.78 -19.62 -7.26
N GLY A 519 -12.70 -18.67 -8.20
CA GLY A 519 -13.72 -18.45 -9.23
C GLY A 519 -14.93 -17.63 -8.77
N ALA A 520 -14.81 -16.84 -7.70
CA ALA A 520 -15.86 -15.90 -7.32
C ALA A 520 -16.08 -14.85 -8.42
N PRO A 521 -17.33 -14.54 -8.79
CA PRO A 521 -17.62 -13.41 -9.67
C PRO A 521 -17.39 -12.09 -8.94
N ILE A 522 -17.10 -11.02 -9.71
CA ILE A 522 -16.97 -9.66 -9.18
C ILE A 522 -18.22 -8.84 -9.47
N HIS A 523 -18.66 -8.05 -8.49
CA HIS A 523 -19.84 -7.18 -8.61
C HIS A 523 -19.52 -5.75 -8.16
N THR A 524 -20.20 -4.75 -8.71
CA THR A 524 -20.21 -3.40 -8.14
C THR A 524 -21.33 -3.30 -7.13
N ARG A 525 -20.98 -3.39 -5.83
CA ARG A 525 -21.95 -3.35 -4.73
C ARG A 525 -22.54 -1.96 -4.51
N ALA A 526 -21.72 -0.93 -4.66
CA ALA A 526 -22.14 0.46 -4.58
C ALA A 526 -21.20 1.34 -5.40
N SER A 527 -21.72 2.46 -5.88
CA SER A 527 -20.97 3.51 -6.54
C SER A 527 -21.27 4.83 -5.86
N PHE A 528 -20.23 5.56 -5.48
CA PHE A 528 -20.32 6.89 -4.90
C PHE A 528 -19.59 7.91 -5.76
N GLU A 529 -20.09 9.14 -5.78
CA GLU A 529 -19.49 10.23 -6.53
C GLU A 529 -19.38 11.49 -5.67
N VAL A 530 -18.24 12.16 -5.80
CA VAL A 530 -17.99 13.51 -5.28
C VAL A 530 -17.90 14.44 -6.48
N SER A 531 -18.72 15.49 -6.51
CA SER A 531 -18.68 16.50 -7.58
C SER A 531 -17.60 17.55 -7.30
N ASP A 532 -16.97 18.09 -8.36
CA ASP A 532 -15.98 19.16 -8.23
C ASP A 532 -16.53 20.35 -7.45
N GLY A 533 -15.81 20.77 -6.41
CA GLY A 533 -16.19 21.90 -5.55
C GLY A 533 -17.33 21.63 -4.58
N GLN A 534 -17.85 20.40 -4.52
CA GLN A 534 -18.94 20.00 -3.64
C GLN A 534 -18.46 18.82 -2.77
N PRO A 535 -17.86 19.07 -1.61
CA PRO A 535 -17.37 17.99 -0.74
C PRO A 535 -18.54 17.16 -0.19
N GLY A 536 -18.31 15.87 -0.04
CA GLY A 536 -19.30 14.88 0.37
C GLY A 536 -19.68 13.96 -0.78
N ALA A 537 -19.72 12.65 -0.50
CA ALA A 537 -20.07 11.63 -1.47
C ALA A 537 -21.59 11.45 -1.58
N GLN A 538 -22.05 11.14 -2.77
CA GLN A 538 -23.43 10.75 -3.03
C GLN A 538 -23.46 9.38 -3.69
N GLN A 539 -24.36 8.50 -3.26
CA GLN A 539 -24.52 7.21 -3.90
C GLN A 539 -25.20 7.40 -5.25
N VAL A 540 -24.54 6.96 -6.33
CA VAL A 540 -25.01 7.11 -7.71
C VAL A 540 -25.33 5.77 -8.37
N GLY A 541 -25.06 4.64 -7.69
CA GLY A 541 -25.34 3.31 -8.23
C GLY A 541 -25.04 2.20 -7.25
N GLY A 542 -25.22 0.98 -7.74
CA GLY A 542 -25.00 -0.26 -7.01
C GLY A 542 -26.29 -0.91 -6.52
N GLU A 543 -26.25 -2.25 -6.45
CA GLU A 543 -27.36 -3.07 -5.98
C GLU A 543 -26.84 -4.09 -4.95
N PRO A 544 -27.68 -4.49 -3.98
CA PRO A 544 -27.36 -5.64 -3.13
C PRO A 544 -27.11 -6.87 -4.00
N ILE A 545 -26.08 -7.64 -3.68
CA ILE A 545 -25.82 -8.90 -4.36
C ILE A 545 -26.90 -9.89 -3.92
N PRO A 546 -27.54 -10.61 -4.85
CA PRO A 546 -28.48 -11.69 -4.48
C PRO A 546 -27.78 -12.70 -3.55
N ALA A 547 -28.48 -13.08 -2.49
CA ALA A 547 -28.01 -14.11 -1.57
C ALA A 547 -27.58 -15.38 -2.32
N ILE A 548 -26.37 -15.87 -2.08
CA ILE A 548 -25.89 -17.12 -2.66
C ILE A 548 -26.25 -18.25 -1.71
N PRO A 549 -27.07 -19.23 -2.14
CA PRO A 549 -27.43 -20.36 -1.27
C PRO A 549 -26.18 -21.05 -0.69
N GLY A 550 -26.11 -21.13 0.65
CA GLY A 550 -25.02 -21.75 1.39
C GLY A 550 -23.93 -20.78 1.89
N VAL A 551 -23.91 -19.52 1.46
CA VAL A 551 -23.00 -18.48 1.99
C VAL A 551 -23.70 -17.63 3.07
N ASP A 552 -25.03 -17.60 3.08
CA ASP A 552 -25.85 -16.74 3.96
C ASP A 552 -25.91 -17.20 5.44
N ARG A 553 -25.14 -18.21 5.84
CA ARG A 553 -25.09 -18.72 7.22
C ARG A 553 -23.81 -18.41 7.95
N ILE A 554 -23.17 -17.28 7.66
CA ILE A 554 -22.13 -16.77 8.54
C ILE A 554 -22.85 -16.22 9.78
N PRO A 555 -22.53 -16.71 11.00
CA PRO A 555 -23.20 -16.25 12.22
C PRO A 555 -23.12 -14.74 12.35
N ALA A 556 -24.14 -14.14 12.97
CA ALA A 556 -24.27 -12.69 13.20
C ALA A 556 -23.16 -12.07 14.10
N ALA A 557 -22.16 -12.84 14.47
CA ALA A 557 -20.97 -12.44 15.23
C ALA A 557 -19.77 -12.21 14.31
N ILE A 558 -19.91 -11.36 13.28
CA ILE A 558 -18.73 -10.76 12.66
C ILE A 558 -18.33 -9.60 13.57
N GLU A 559 -17.46 -9.91 14.52
CA GLU A 559 -16.61 -8.90 15.13
C GLU A 559 -15.88 -8.18 13.99
N LEU A 560 -15.68 -6.87 14.10
CA LEU A 560 -14.72 -6.19 13.25
C LEU A 560 -13.40 -6.92 13.47
N ASP A 561 -12.77 -7.45 12.42
CA ASP A 561 -11.65 -8.41 12.57
C ASP A 561 -10.49 -7.85 13.41
N GLY A 562 -10.24 -6.53 13.38
CA GLY A 562 -9.28 -5.85 14.27
C GLY A 562 -9.59 -6.01 15.76
N GLU A 563 -10.87 -5.98 16.17
CA GLU A 563 -11.26 -6.07 17.57
C GLU A 563 -11.01 -7.44 18.19
N ARG A 564 -11.14 -8.51 17.40
CA ARG A 564 -10.87 -9.86 17.87
C ARG A 564 -9.39 -10.06 18.17
N ILE A 565 -8.53 -9.47 17.33
CA ILE A 565 -7.08 -9.48 17.52
C ILE A 565 -6.71 -8.61 18.73
N GLU A 566 -7.29 -7.43 18.87
CA GLU A 566 -7.06 -6.53 20.00
C GLU A 566 -7.55 -7.13 21.33
N ALA A 567 -8.72 -7.77 21.35
CA ALA A 567 -9.22 -8.48 22.52
C ALA A 567 -8.32 -9.65 22.92
N GLN A 568 -7.81 -10.41 21.96
CA GLN A 568 -6.87 -11.51 22.20
C GLN A 568 -5.53 -10.98 22.71
N GLN A 569 -5.05 -9.86 22.18
CA GLN A 569 -3.79 -9.23 22.63
C GLN A 569 -3.92 -8.62 24.03
N ARG A 570 -5.06 -8.01 24.36
CA ARG A 570 -5.35 -7.50 25.70
C ARG A 570 -5.35 -8.65 26.72
N ALA A 571 -6.01 -9.77 26.41
CA ALA A 571 -5.99 -10.96 27.23
C ALA A 571 -4.56 -11.54 27.42
N ASN A 572 -3.72 -11.47 26.38
CA ASN A 572 -2.32 -11.90 26.46
C ASN A 572 -1.38 -10.91 27.19
N ARG A 573 -1.77 -9.63 27.33
CA ARG A 573 -1.03 -8.64 28.15
C ARG A 573 -1.38 -8.72 29.63
N GLU A 574 -2.57 -9.19 29.95
CA GLU A 574 -3.07 -9.35 31.34
C GLU A 574 -2.73 -10.72 31.94
N SER A 575 -2.30 -11.69 31.13
CA SER A 575 -1.78 -13.01 31.53
C SER A 575 -0.24 -13.01 31.64
#